data_4415e9ba7800b56abc7c00f4f61de626
#
_entry.id   4415e9ba7800b56abc7c00f4f61de626
#
_cell.length_a   1.000
_cell.length_b   1.000
_cell.length_c   1.000
_cell.angle_alpha   90.00
_cell.angle_beta   90.00
_cell.angle_gamma   90.00
#
_symmetry.space_group_name_H-M   'P 1'
#
loop_
_entity.id
_entity.type
_entity.pdbx_description
1 polymer ?
#
loop_
_entity_poly.entity_id
_entity_poly.type
_entity_poly.pdbx_seq_one_letter_code
_entity_poly.pdbx_strand_id
1 'polypeptide(L)'
;MSKQHIFKKKLLSWSIKNTREYSWRNTQDPWKILLLEVISQQTQLDRANKYYQKFIRKFPSPNEMSKATKKEILGMWSGLGYNSRAIRLHEASKILSKNSFDSIYPEFDILPGVGEYTKNAILSFAYNDKVITQDTNVLRVFSRFFGTKDPKKFIIENQKNILKNIKSRKFNEVLMDFGSKIC
;
A
#
# COMPACT_ATOMS: atom_id res chain seq x y z
N MET A 1 -17.74 12.31 -23.25
CA MET A 1 -16.61 11.86 -22.39
C MET A 1 -17.17 11.14 -21.17
N SER A 2 -16.71 9.92 -20.84
CA SER A 2 -17.25 9.17 -19.69
C SER A 2 -16.90 9.84 -18.36
N LYS A 3 -17.73 9.60 -17.33
CA LYS A 3 -17.48 10.14 -15.96
C LYS A 3 -16.13 9.68 -15.41
N GLN A 4 -15.71 8.41 -15.72
CA GLN A 4 -14.40 7.87 -15.34
C GLN A 4 -13.25 8.65 -16.03
N HIS A 5 -13.40 9.04 -17.28
CA HIS A 5 -12.39 9.81 -17.99
C HIS A 5 -12.23 11.23 -17.39
N ILE A 6 -13.35 11.88 -17.06
CA ILE A 6 -13.34 13.19 -16.40
C ILE A 6 -12.66 13.10 -15.04
N PHE A 7 -13.00 12.07 -14.24
CA PHE A 7 -12.39 11.81 -12.94
C PHE A 7 -10.88 11.71 -13.05
N LYS A 8 -10.42 10.81 -13.90
CA LYS A 8 -8.99 10.60 -14.13
C LYS A 8 -8.27 11.88 -14.55
N LYS A 9 -8.80 12.60 -15.54
CA LYS A 9 -8.21 13.84 -16.03
C LYS A 9 -8.09 14.89 -14.92
N LYS A 10 -9.16 15.14 -14.15
CA LYS A 10 -9.16 16.11 -13.04
C LYS A 10 -8.18 15.72 -11.93
N LEU A 11 -8.17 14.45 -11.55
CA LEU A 11 -7.27 13.94 -10.50
C LEU A 11 -5.80 14.09 -10.89
N LEU A 12 -5.44 13.72 -12.12
CA LEU A 12 -4.07 13.86 -12.63
C LEU A 12 -3.64 15.31 -12.78
N SER A 13 -4.53 16.19 -13.27
CA SER A 13 -4.25 17.63 -13.35
C SER A 13 -3.99 18.23 -11.97
N TRP A 14 -4.80 17.85 -10.95
CA TRP A 14 -4.58 18.30 -9.59
C TRP A 14 -3.22 17.84 -9.03
N SER A 15 -2.78 16.64 -9.37
CA SER A 15 -1.54 16.06 -8.84
C SER A 15 -0.27 16.81 -9.21
N ILE A 16 -0.28 17.56 -10.32
CA ILE A 16 0.91 18.28 -10.83
C ILE A 16 1.52 19.19 -9.76
N LYS A 17 0.68 19.83 -8.93
CA LYS A 17 1.11 20.78 -7.89
C LYS A 17 0.94 20.23 -6.46
N ASN A 18 0.44 19.00 -6.29
CA ASN A 18 -0.06 18.54 -4.99
C ASN A 18 0.46 17.18 -4.54
N THR A 19 1.34 16.55 -5.31
CA THR A 19 1.92 15.25 -4.94
C THR A 19 2.84 15.41 -3.71
N ARG A 20 2.72 14.51 -2.73
CA ARG A 20 3.65 14.44 -1.59
C ARG A 20 4.91 13.71 -2.00
N GLU A 21 6.04 14.15 -1.48
CA GLU A 21 7.31 13.46 -1.66
C GLU A 21 7.62 12.62 -0.42
N TYR A 22 7.76 11.31 -0.61
CA TYR A 22 8.19 10.36 0.41
C TYR A 22 9.24 9.42 -0.16
N SER A 23 10.22 9.07 0.65
CA SER A 23 11.35 8.21 0.23
C SER A 23 10.93 6.85 -0.33
N TRP A 24 9.78 6.33 0.09
CA TRP A 24 9.25 5.04 -0.38
C TRP A 24 8.52 5.10 -1.73
N ARG A 25 8.16 6.28 -2.23
CA ARG A 25 7.41 6.40 -3.50
C ARG A 25 8.18 5.97 -4.74
N ASN A 26 9.49 5.86 -4.62
CA ASN A 26 10.35 5.45 -5.73
C ASN A 26 10.69 3.95 -5.73
N THR A 27 10.28 3.19 -4.71
CA THR A 27 10.57 1.76 -4.65
C THR A 27 9.52 0.91 -5.35
N GLN A 28 9.94 -0.10 -6.11
CA GLN A 28 9.09 -1.17 -6.64
C GLN A 28 9.37 -2.51 -5.94
N ASP A 29 10.21 -2.50 -4.93
CA ASP A 29 10.54 -3.66 -4.13
C ASP A 29 9.33 -4.08 -3.27
N PRO A 30 8.75 -5.26 -3.50
CA PRO A 30 7.54 -5.71 -2.81
C PRO A 30 7.74 -5.89 -1.30
N TRP A 31 8.97 -6.21 -0.85
CA TRP A 31 9.29 -6.27 0.57
C TRP A 31 9.20 -4.88 1.23
N LYS A 32 9.77 -3.88 0.58
CA LYS A 32 9.73 -2.50 1.07
C LYS A 32 8.32 -1.95 1.12
N ILE A 33 7.50 -2.33 0.16
CA ILE A 33 6.08 -1.96 0.11
C ILE A 33 5.33 -2.67 1.25
N LEU A 34 5.47 -4.00 1.41
CA LEU A 34 4.85 -4.73 2.50
C LEU A 34 5.22 -4.14 3.87
N LEU A 35 6.50 -3.88 4.10
CA LEU A 35 7.01 -3.30 5.33
C LEU A 35 6.36 -1.94 5.64
N LEU A 36 6.31 -1.05 4.62
CA LEU A 36 5.67 0.25 4.74
C LEU A 36 4.18 0.13 5.09
N GLU A 37 3.44 -0.70 4.35
CA GLU A 37 2.00 -0.86 4.54
C GLU A 37 1.68 -1.36 5.95
N VAL A 38 2.43 -2.35 6.46
CA VAL A 38 2.21 -2.87 7.81
C VAL A 38 2.57 -1.83 8.89
N ILE A 39 3.65 -1.07 8.72
CA ILE A 39 4.04 -0.01 9.67
C ILE A 39 3.01 1.13 9.67
N SER A 40 2.46 1.46 8.51
CA SER A 40 1.52 2.58 8.33
C SER A 40 0.11 2.30 8.85
N GLN A 41 -0.26 1.04 9.08
CA GLN A 41 -1.57 0.70 9.65
C GLN A 41 -1.77 1.43 10.99
N GLN A 42 -2.78 2.31 11.08
CA GLN A 42 -3.11 3.10 12.26
C GLN A 42 -1.92 3.92 12.83
N THR A 43 -1.01 4.34 11.98
CA THR A 43 0.16 5.14 12.34
C THR A 43 0.21 6.40 11.48
N GLN A 44 0.47 7.56 12.10
CA GLN A 44 0.68 8.81 11.37
C GLN A 44 1.88 8.68 10.42
N LEU A 45 1.77 9.23 9.20
CA LEU A 45 2.76 9.03 8.13
C LEU A 45 4.20 9.44 8.52
N ASP A 46 4.37 10.57 9.22
CA ASP A 46 5.71 11.02 9.64
C ASP A 46 6.35 10.04 10.63
N ARG A 47 5.54 9.49 11.53
CA ARG A 47 5.99 8.45 12.45
C ARG A 47 6.27 7.15 11.71
N ALA A 48 5.40 6.75 10.80
CA ALA A 48 5.59 5.57 9.97
C ALA A 48 6.89 5.67 9.16
N ASN A 49 7.21 6.85 8.60
CA ASN A 49 8.45 7.07 7.87
C ASN A 49 9.70 6.81 8.74
N LYS A 50 9.73 7.34 9.97
CA LYS A 50 10.87 7.12 10.88
C LYS A 50 11.09 5.65 11.17
N TYR A 51 10.02 4.89 11.42
CA TYR A 51 10.12 3.46 11.68
C TYR A 51 10.45 2.67 10.41
N TYR A 52 9.86 3.02 9.27
CA TYR A 52 10.17 2.41 7.99
C TYR A 52 11.68 2.51 7.67
N GLN A 53 12.28 3.69 7.80
CA GLN A 53 13.70 3.89 7.58
C GLN A 53 14.57 3.06 8.55
N LYS A 54 14.16 2.95 9.81
CA LYS A 54 14.84 2.13 10.81
C LYS A 54 14.77 0.65 10.45
N PHE A 55 13.57 0.16 10.06
CA PHE A 55 13.34 -1.23 9.74
C PHE A 55 14.04 -1.66 8.45
N ILE A 56 13.95 -0.86 7.38
CA ILE A 56 14.55 -1.20 6.08
C ILE A 56 16.09 -1.21 6.14
N ARG A 57 16.67 -0.38 7.01
CA ARG A 57 18.13 -0.38 7.26
C ARG A 57 18.57 -1.65 7.98
N LYS A 58 17.80 -2.12 8.95
CA LYS A 58 18.12 -3.33 9.73
C LYS A 58 17.73 -4.61 8.99
N PHE A 59 16.62 -4.58 8.26
CA PHE A 59 16.03 -5.72 7.57
C PHE A 59 15.77 -5.37 6.09
N PRO A 60 16.81 -5.27 5.26
CA PRO A 60 16.68 -4.87 3.86
C PRO A 60 15.93 -5.90 3.01
N SER A 61 15.83 -7.15 3.47
CA SER A 61 15.07 -8.21 2.82
C SER A 61 14.30 -9.08 3.84
N PRO A 62 13.35 -9.91 3.37
CA PRO A 62 12.68 -10.89 4.22
C PRO A 62 13.66 -11.85 4.91
N ASN A 63 14.74 -12.22 4.22
CA ASN A 63 15.73 -13.17 4.74
C ASN A 63 16.43 -12.64 6.02
N GLU A 64 16.82 -11.36 6.04
CA GLU A 64 17.41 -10.76 7.23
C GLU A 64 16.41 -10.68 8.38
N MET A 65 15.15 -10.31 8.10
CA MET A 65 14.14 -10.24 9.15
C MET A 65 13.76 -11.61 9.69
N SER A 66 13.74 -12.64 8.86
CA SER A 66 13.39 -14.01 9.26
C SER A 66 14.36 -14.61 10.30
N LYS A 67 15.62 -14.17 10.31
CA LYS A 67 16.68 -14.59 11.24
C LYS A 67 16.62 -13.88 12.58
N ALA A 68 15.92 -12.76 12.68
CA ALA A 68 15.81 -11.98 13.90
C ALA A 68 14.98 -12.71 14.96
N THR A 69 15.28 -12.44 16.23
CA THR A 69 14.44 -12.92 17.32
C THR A 69 13.17 -12.08 17.47
N LYS A 70 12.10 -12.68 18.04
CA LYS A 70 10.88 -11.93 18.37
C LYS A 70 11.17 -10.73 19.27
N LYS A 71 12.14 -10.88 20.22
CA LYS A 71 12.56 -9.82 21.12
C LYS A 71 13.15 -8.62 20.37
N GLU A 72 14.02 -8.86 19.39
CA GLU A 72 14.60 -7.80 18.56
C GLU A 72 13.52 -7.08 17.75
N ILE A 73 12.62 -7.83 17.10
CA ILE A 73 11.52 -7.26 16.32
C ILE A 73 10.63 -6.36 17.20
N LEU A 74 10.20 -6.87 18.37
CA LEU A 74 9.36 -6.11 19.29
C LEU A 74 10.09 -4.91 19.90
N GLY A 75 11.38 -5.04 20.19
CA GLY A 75 12.20 -3.92 20.64
C GLY A 75 12.27 -2.78 19.62
N MET A 76 12.41 -3.12 18.33
CA MET A 76 12.39 -2.13 17.25
C MET A 76 11.00 -1.54 17.01
N TRP A 77 9.94 -2.31 17.28
CA TRP A 77 8.53 -1.92 17.11
C TRP A 77 8.01 -1.06 18.27
N SER A 78 8.75 -1.02 19.37
CA SER A 78 8.36 -0.29 20.60
C SER A 78 7.93 1.14 20.27
N GLY A 79 6.75 1.51 20.76
CA GLY A 79 6.14 2.82 20.49
C GLY A 79 5.17 2.88 19.31
N LEU A 80 5.09 1.87 18.42
CA LEU A 80 4.08 1.84 17.34
C LEU A 80 2.72 1.32 17.77
N GLY A 81 2.66 0.54 18.85
CA GLY A 81 1.44 -0.13 19.28
C GLY A 81 1.04 -1.31 18.38
N TYR A 82 -0.03 -2.01 18.75
CA TYR A 82 -0.53 -3.16 17.98
C TYR A 82 0.57 -4.16 17.60
N ASN A 83 1.29 -4.67 18.61
CA ASN A 83 2.47 -5.53 18.45
C ASN A 83 2.23 -6.79 17.62
N SER A 84 0.97 -7.24 17.50
CA SER A 84 0.58 -8.34 16.62
C SER A 84 0.97 -8.11 15.16
N ARG A 85 1.02 -6.85 14.69
CA ARG A 85 1.49 -6.51 13.33
C ARG A 85 2.96 -6.88 13.14
N ALA A 86 3.80 -6.55 14.12
CA ALA A 86 5.22 -6.89 14.10
C ALA A 86 5.45 -8.42 14.05
N ILE A 87 4.68 -9.15 14.85
CA ILE A 87 4.77 -10.62 14.88
C ILE A 87 4.33 -11.23 13.55
N ARG A 88 3.18 -10.79 13.01
CA ARG A 88 2.70 -11.25 11.69
C ARG A 88 3.68 -10.92 10.57
N LEU A 89 4.27 -9.72 10.57
CA LEU A 89 5.30 -9.34 9.60
C LEU A 89 6.54 -10.22 9.71
N HIS A 90 6.96 -10.57 10.93
CA HIS A 90 8.06 -11.50 11.14
C HIS A 90 7.71 -12.92 10.63
N GLU A 91 6.49 -13.39 10.86
CA GLU A 91 6.02 -14.67 10.30
C GLU A 91 5.96 -14.64 8.77
N ALA A 92 5.45 -13.55 8.19
CA ALA A 92 5.47 -13.34 6.74
C ALA A 92 6.90 -13.36 6.18
N SER A 93 7.87 -12.77 6.89
CA SER A 93 9.27 -12.79 6.47
C SER A 93 9.87 -14.19 6.43
N LYS A 94 9.46 -15.09 7.34
CA LYS A 94 9.87 -16.50 7.34
C LYS A 94 9.31 -17.29 6.16
N ILE A 95 8.09 -16.98 5.74
CA ILE A 95 7.50 -17.57 4.53
C ILE A 95 8.28 -17.06 3.31
N LEU A 96 8.49 -15.74 3.22
CA LEU A 96 9.20 -15.10 2.12
C LEU A 96 10.70 -15.39 2.06
N SER A 97 11.32 -15.85 3.14
CA SER A 97 12.70 -16.34 3.12
C SER A 97 12.86 -17.71 2.44
N LYS A 98 11.77 -18.46 2.34
CA LYS A 98 11.69 -19.77 1.66
C LYS A 98 11.06 -19.67 0.28
N ASN A 99 10.23 -18.65 0.06
CA ASN A 99 9.49 -18.40 -1.17
C ASN A 99 9.71 -16.94 -1.59
N SER A 100 9.95 -16.69 -2.88
CA SER A 100 10.02 -15.31 -3.37
C SER A 100 8.62 -14.70 -3.48
N PHE A 101 8.53 -13.35 -3.55
CA PHE A 101 7.27 -12.70 -3.89
C PHE A 101 6.72 -13.16 -5.24
N ASP A 102 7.59 -13.39 -6.22
CA ASP A 102 7.16 -13.82 -7.55
C ASP A 102 6.60 -15.24 -7.55
N SER A 103 7.08 -16.12 -6.65
CA SER A 103 6.57 -17.49 -6.54
C SER A 103 5.18 -17.59 -5.92
N ILE A 104 4.76 -16.57 -5.17
CA ILE A 104 3.43 -16.50 -4.54
C ILE A 104 2.51 -15.46 -5.19
N TYR A 105 2.96 -14.82 -6.29
CA TYR A 105 2.14 -13.89 -7.06
C TYR A 105 0.97 -14.60 -7.73
N PRO A 106 -0.24 -14.05 -7.71
CA PRO A 106 -0.68 -12.83 -7.01
C PRO A 106 -1.28 -13.08 -5.61
N GLU A 107 -1.03 -14.24 -5.00
CA GLU A 107 -1.69 -14.75 -3.79
C GLU A 107 -1.06 -14.22 -2.49
N PHE A 108 -0.78 -12.91 -2.41
CA PHE A 108 -0.08 -12.29 -1.25
C PHE A 108 -0.86 -12.36 0.07
N ASP A 109 -2.15 -12.61 0.03
CA ASP A 109 -3.02 -12.79 1.20
C ASP A 109 -2.78 -14.10 1.98
N ILE A 110 -1.97 -15.02 1.44
CA ILE A 110 -1.44 -16.15 2.21
C ILE A 110 -0.45 -15.71 3.31
N LEU A 111 0.11 -14.48 3.19
CA LEU A 111 1.07 -13.96 4.15
C LEU A 111 0.36 -13.46 5.42
N PRO A 112 0.84 -13.82 6.62
CA PRO A 112 0.27 -13.34 7.88
C PRO A 112 0.23 -11.81 7.94
N GLY A 113 -0.95 -11.25 8.20
CA GLY A 113 -1.15 -9.80 8.30
C GLY A 113 -1.38 -9.07 6.99
N VAL A 114 -1.40 -9.76 5.87
CA VAL A 114 -1.74 -9.22 4.57
C VAL A 114 -3.23 -9.45 4.30
N GLY A 115 -4.01 -8.38 4.39
CA GLY A 115 -5.41 -8.37 3.97
C GLY A 115 -5.55 -7.83 2.55
N GLU A 116 -6.80 -7.75 2.06
CA GLU A 116 -7.14 -7.30 0.70
C GLU A 116 -6.47 -5.95 0.33
N TYR A 117 -6.50 -4.98 1.25
CA TYR A 117 -5.85 -3.68 1.03
C TYR A 117 -4.34 -3.82 0.79
N THR A 118 -3.62 -4.52 1.68
CA THR A 118 -2.18 -4.71 1.58
C THR A 118 -1.79 -5.52 0.35
N LYS A 119 -2.57 -6.56 0.02
CA LYS A 119 -2.44 -7.32 -1.25
C LYS A 119 -2.51 -6.38 -2.45
N ASN A 120 -3.57 -5.57 -2.53
CA ASN A 120 -3.78 -4.62 -3.62
C ASN A 120 -2.69 -3.54 -3.69
N ALA A 121 -2.14 -3.12 -2.55
CA ALA A 121 -1.01 -2.21 -2.50
C ALA A 121 0.25 -2.84 -3.11
N ILE A 122 0.57 -4.08 -2.76
CA ILE A 122 1.71 -4.81 -3.35
C ILE A 122 1.50 -4.97 -4.86
N LEU A 123 0.33 -5.47 -5.30
CA LEU A 123 -0.02 -5.64 -6.71
C LEU A 123 0.12 -4.33 -7.51
N SER A 124 -0.38 -3.22 -6.96
CA SER A 124 -0.33 -1.93 -7.64
C SER A 124 1.06 -1.31 -7.64
N PHE A 125 1.73 -1.29 -6.48
CA PHE A 125 2.97 -0.53 -6.30
C PHE A 125 4.22 -1.28 -6.73
N ALA A 126 4.27 -2.61 -6.58
CA ALA A 126 5.39 -3.43 -7.05
C ALA A 126 5.20 -3.89 -8.49
N TYR A 127 4.03 -4.47 -8.80
CA TYR A 127 3.77 -5.15 -10.06
C TYR A 127 3.02 -4.30 -11.10
N ASN A 128 2.53 -3.13 -10.69
CA ASN A 128 1.74 -2.23 -11.54
C ASN A 128 0.45 -2.86 -12.12
N ASP A 129 -0.10 -3.82 -11.40
CA ASP A 129 -1.37 -4.44 -11.73
C ASP A 129 -2.51 -3.42 -11.73
N LYS A 130 -3.51 -3.66 -12.59
CA LYS A 130 -4.65 -2.73 -12.77
C LYS A 130 -5.66 -2.85 -11.63
N VAL A 131 -5.17 -2.58 -10.41
CA VAL A 131 -5.97 -2.57 -9.17
C VAL A 131 -5.92 -1.20 -8.49
N ILE A 132 -7.03 -0.82 -7.87
CA ILE A 132 -7.16 0.40 -7.07
C ILE A 132 -7.16 -0.02 -5.59
N THR A 133 -6.21 0.53 -4.82
CA THR A 133 -6.14 0.33 -3.37
C THR A 133 -7.34 0.99 -2.70
N GLN A 134 -8.02 0.28 -1.81
CA GLN A 134 -9.31 0.70 -1.25
C GLN A 134 -9.22 1.01 0.24
N ASP A 135 -8.57 2.14 0.58
CA ASP A 135 -8.64 2.69 1.93
C ASP A 135 -9.90 3.56 2.14
N THR A 136 -10.11 4.02 3.34
CA THR A 136 -11.25 4.87 3.69
C THR A 136 -11.28 6.20 2.91
N ASN A 137 -10.12 6.76 2.56
CA ASN A 137 -10.02 7.99 1.77
C ASN A 137 -10.44 7.74 0.32
N VAL A 138 -9.92 6.66 -0.26
CA VAL A 138 -10.27 6.25 -1.63
C VAL A 138 -11.76 5.95 -1.75
N LEU A 139 -12.32 5.16 -0.84
CA LEU A 139 -13.75 4.85 -0.84
C LEU A 139 -14.61 6.11 -0.75
N ARG A 140 -14.23 7.06 0.11
CA ARG A 140 -14.92 8.34 0.25
C ARG A 140 -14.87 9.19 -1.01
N VAL A 141 -13.72 9.26 -1.67
CA VAL A 141 -13.56 9.99 -2.96
C VAL A 141 -14.48 9.37 -4.03
N PHE A 142 -14.48 8.05 -4.15
CA PHE A 142 -15.33 7.36 -5.13
C PHE A 142 -16.82 7.55 -4.83
N SER A 143 -17.24 7.38 -3.57
CA SER A 143 -18.62 7.59 -3.17
C SER A 143 -19.10 9.00 -3.52
N ARG A 144 -18.31 10.03 -3.18
CA ARG A 144 -18.66 11.44 -3.45
C ARG A 144 -18.66 11.79 -4.93
N PHE A 145 -17.61 11.40 -5.67
CA PHE A 145 -17.50 11.79 -7.07
C PHE A 145 -18.50 11.06 -7.97
N PHE A 146 -18.67 9.75 -7.76
CA PHE A 146 -19.55 8.92 -8.59
C PHE A 146 -20.99 8.87 -8.09
N GLY A 147 -21.24 9.29 -6.84
CA GLY A 147 -22.55 9.20 -6.20
C GLY A 147 -22.98 7.77 -5.88
N THR A 148 -22.01 6.88 -5.67
CA THR A 148 -22.31 5.47 -5.38
C THR A 148 -22.43 5.20 -3.88
N LYS A 149 -23.43 4.38 -3.52
CA LYS A 149 -23.61 3.87 -2.14
C LYS A 149 -22.66 2.71 -1.83
N ASP A 150 -22.17 2.01 -2.87
CA ASP A 150 -21.21 0.93 -2.73
C ASP A 150 -19.95 1.22 -3.56
N PRO A 151 -19.03 2.03 -3.04
CA PRO A 151 -17.79 2.39 -3.74
C PRO A 151 -16.85 1.21 -3.93
N LYS A 152 -16.88 0.18 -3.07
CA LYS A 152 -16.06 -1.03 -3.23
C LYS A 152 -16.43 -1.79 -4.49
N LYS A 153 -17.71 -2.13 -4.62
CA LYS A 153 -18.23 -2.80 -5.80
C LYS A 153 -17.97 -1.98 -7.06
N PHE A 154 -18.26 -0.68 -7.02
CA PHE A 154 -18.02 0.22 -8.15
C PHE A 154 -16.55 0.20 -8.61
N ILE A 155 -15.60 0.25 -7.66
CA ILE A 155 -14.16 0.20 -7.97
C ILE A 155 -13.81 -1.13 -8.63
N ILE A 156 -14.20 -2.26 -8.06
CA ILE A 156 -13.91 -3.60 -8.60
C ILE A 156 -14.37 -3.73 -10.06
N GLU A 157 -15.58 -3.28 -10.35
CA GLU A 157 -16.17 -3.36 -11.70
C GLU A 157 -15.51 -2.41 -12.70
N ASN A 158 -14.99 -1.27 -12.26
CA ASN A 158 -14.55 -0.18 -13.15
C ASN A 158 -13.04 0.06 -13.17
N GLN A 159 -12.26 -0.53 -12.24
CA GLN A 159 -10.84 -0.20 -12.07
C GLN A 159 -9.99 -0.43 -13.32
N LYS A 160 -10.25 -1.49 -14.11
CA LYS A 160 -9.51 -1.75 -15.36
C LYS A 160 -9.70 -0.62 -16.37
N ASN A 161 -10.92 -0.09 -16.49
CA ASN A 161 -11.24 1.02 -17.39
C ASN A 161 -10.65 2.36 -16.87
N ILE A 162 -10.76 2.60 -15.56
CA ILE A 162 -10.19 3.80 -14.93
C ILE A 162 -8.66 3.83 -15.09
N LEU A 163 -8.01 2.68 -14.89
CA LEU A 163 -6.55 2.53 -14.97
C LEU A 163 -6.03 2.28 -16.39
N LYS A 164 -6.90 2.28 -17.40
CA LYS A 164 -6.48 2.16 -18.80
C LYS A 164 -5.53 3.32 -19.17
N ASN A 165 -4.38 2.99 -19.75
CA ASN A 165 -3.35 3.94 -20.20
C ASN A 165 -2.74 4.81 -19.07
N ILE A 166 -2.73 4.29 -17.83
CA ILE A 166 -2.02 4.92 -16.71
C ILE A 166 -1.34 3.85 -15.85
N LYS A 167 -0.21 4.19 -15.24
CA LYS A 167 0.43 3.34 -14.24
C LYS A 167 -0.42 3.33 -12.97
N SER A 168 -0.83 2.14 -12.52
CA SER A 168 -1.67 1.95 -11.33
C SER A 168 -1.07 2.59 -10.10
N ARG A 169 0.23 2.41 -9.91
CA ARG A 169 0.99 3.07 -8.85
C ARG A 169 0.74 4.57 -8.82
N LYS A 170 1.03 5.28 -9.94
CA LYS A 170 0.86 6.74 -10.00
C LYS A 170 -0.57 7.18 -9.69
N PHE A 171 -1.54 6.45 -10.22
CA PHE A 171 -2.95 6.76 -9.97
C PHE A 171 -3.32 6.60 -8.50
N ASN A 172 -2.94 5.48 -7.87
CA ASN A 172 -3.24 5.20 -6.47
C ASN A 172 -2.55 6.21 -5.52
N GLU A 173 -1.28 6.56 -5.75
CA GLU A 173 -0.57 7.58 -4.97
C GLU A 173 -1.29 8.93 -5.02
N VAL A 174 -1.70 9.37 -6.21
CA VAL A 174 -2.43 10.62 -6.39
C VAL A 174 -3.80 10.58 -5.73
N LEU A 175 -4.50 9.46 -5.86
CA LEU A 175 -5.83 9.28 -5.28
C LEU A 175 -5.79 9.31 -3.74
N MET A 176 -4.79 8.68 -3.13
CA MET A 176 -4.57 8.72 -1.68
C MET A 176 -4.23 10.14 -1.20
N ASP A 177 -3.37 10.87 -1.92
CA ASP A 177 -3.05 12.26 -1.60
C ASP A 177 -4.27 13.16 -1.68
N PHE A 178 -5.07 13.02 -2.75
CA PHE A 178 -6.29 13.78 -2.93
C PHE A 178 -7.30 13.50 -1.82
N GLY A 179 -7.53 12.23 -1.52
CA GLY A 179 -8.44 11.83 -0.46
C GLY A 179 -8.04 12.31 0.94
N SER A 180 -6.73 12.43 1.17
CA SER A 180 -6.18 12.92 2.45
C SER A 180 -6.19 14.46 2.56
N LYS A 181 -5.97 15.20 1.44
CA LYS A 181 -5.84 16.66 1.47
C LYS A 181 -7.15 17.41 1.24
N ILE A 182 -8.03 16.87 0.41
CA ILE A 182 -9.20 17.59 -0.09
C ILE A 182 -10.50 16.96 0.39
N CYS A 183 -10.55 15.67 0.48
CA CYS A 183 -11.74 14.91 0.76
C CYS A 183 -11.80 14.38 2.19
#